data_1fb9aa8623e161d4ebd9d2985bc98084
#
_entry.id   1fb9aa8623e161d4ebd9d2985bc98084
#
_cell.length_a   1.000
_cell.length_b   1.000
_cell.length_c   1.000
_cell.angle_alpha   90.00
_cell.angle_beta   90.00
_cell.angle_gamma   90.00
#
_symmetry.space_group_name_H-M   'P 1'
#
loop_
_entity.id
_entity.type
_entity.pdbx_description
1 polymer ?
#
loop_
_entity_poly.entity_id
_entity_poly.type
_entity_poly.pdbx_seq_one_letter_code
_entity_poly.pdbx_strand_id
1 'polypeptide(L)'
;QNNLLLSQARSALAALSGGASYRISGSKTYGYFAGGGHETGSPPPSYTLLTTVARLDFSNEIFSVKMGSNHTFNQYRRYIAAVSSSSHGYFGGGEGGPTVPNWSTQERLDFSNETFSTPDNYLPTAKFGLAGCSSSSYGYFGGGIPSTMKIQRLDFSSETFSSPGNGLSQARGNLAATESNSYGYFAGGDTTETTVDRLDFSNDTTTVNNPMPYGRGGVAALSSNSYGYF
;
A
#
# COMPACT_ATOMS: atom_id res chain seq x y z
N GLN A 1 10.00 28.99 8.59
CA GLN A 1 10.25 27.58 8.25
C GLN A 1 9.17 26.76 8.94
N ASN A 2 8.11 26.43 8.22
CA ASN A 2 7.07 25.55 8.74
C ASN A 2 7.57 24.11 8.57
N ASN A 3 8.14 23.54 9.63
CA ASN A 3 8.22 22.09 9.76
C ASN A 3 6.79 21.56 9.76
N LEU A 4 6.30 21.13 8.60
CA LEU A 4 5.10 20.34 8.52
C LEU A 4 5.46 18.93 9.03
N LEU A 5 5.49 18.80 10.33
CA LEU A 5 5.33 17.50 10.97
C LEU A 5 4.06 16.87 10.39
N LEU A 6 3.94 15.56 10.44
CA LEU A 6 2.62 14.91 10.39
C LEU A 6 1.83 15.44 11.60
N SER A 7 1.42 16.72 11.51
CA SER A 7 0.85 17.48 12.62
C SER A 7 -0.55 17.02 13.00
N GLN A 8 -1.08 16.08 12.23
CA GLN A 8 -2.35 15.41 12.51
C GLN A 8 -2.09 13.92 12.53
N ALA A 9 -2.51 13.27 13.60
CA ALA A 9 -2.51 11.82 13.67
C ALA A 9 -3.34 11.27 12.51
N ARG A 10 -2.70 10.48 11.64
CA ARG A 10 -3.35 9.82 10.51
C ARG A 10 -3.38 8.34 10.76
N SER A 11 -4.53 7.72 10.50
CA SER A 11 -4.69 6.28 10.55
C SER A 11 -4.96 5.72 9.16
N ALA A 12 -4.60 4.46 8.95
CA ALA A 12 -4.93 3.70 7.75
C ALA A 12 -4.49 4.36 6.43
N LEU A 13 -3.34 5.00 6.41
CA LEU A 13 -2.72 5.54 5.21
C LEU A 13 -1.83 4.49 4.53
N ALA A 14 -1.61 4.62 3.23
CA ALA A 14 -0.61 3.85 2.52
C ALA A 14 0.69 4.65 2.36
N ALA A 15 1.80 3.94 2.38
CA ALA A 15 3.11 4.49 2.16
C ALA A 15 3.87 3.68 1.12
N LEU A 16 4.65 4.36 0.30
CA LEU A 16 5.61 3.74 -0.62
C LEU A 16 6.84 4.63 -0.75
N SER A 17 7.94 4.05 -1.18
CA SER A 17 9.14 4.79 -1.51
C SER A 17 9.38 4.77 -3.01
N GLY A 18 9.62 5.94 -3.60
CA GLY A 18 9.90 6.12 -5.02
C GLY A 18 11.31 6.62 -5.27
N GLY A 19 11.87 6.29 -6.41
CA GLY A 19 13.20 6.68 -6.87
C GLY A 19 13.78 5.65 -7.84
N ALA A 20 14.81 6.03 -8.55
CA ALA A 20 15.47 5.15 -9.52
C ALA A 20 16.02 3.93 -8.83
N SER A 21 15.70 2.80 -9.39
CA SER A 21 16.10 1.44 -9.01
C SER A 21 15.69 0.99 -7.60
N TYR A 22 14.69 0.24 -7.63
CA TYR A 22 14.33 -0.76 -6.69
C TYR A 22 15.56 -1.62 -6.33
N ARG A 23 16.06 -1.48 -5.12
CA ARG A 23 16.88 -2.41 -4.34
C ARG A 23 18.37 -2.56 -4.56
N ILE A 24 19.01 -2.20 -5.63
CA ILE A 24 20.40 -2.67 -5.80
C ILE A 24 21.48 -1.58 -5.83
N SER A 25 21.22 -0.34 -6.16
CA SER A 25 22.30 0.65 -6.21
C SER A 25 21.89 2.12 -6.31
N GLY A 26 20.70 2.46 -5.91
CA GLY A 26 20.26 3.84 -5.86
C GLY A 26 19.57 4.13 -4.54
N SER A 27 19.95 5.19 -3.86
CA SER A 27 19.19 5.69 -2.73
C SER A 27 17.82 6.10 -3.20
N LYS A 28 16.77 5.55 -2.58
CA LYS A 28 15.41 6.09 -2.73
C LYS A 28 15.46 7.56 -2.32
N THR A 29 14.96 8.43 -3.17
CA THR A 29 15.04 9.87 -2.91
C THR A 29 13.88 10.33 -2.04
N TYR A 30 12.70 9.76 -2.25
CA TYR A 30 11.47 10.19 -1.59
C TYR A 30 10.64 9.02 -1.08
N GLY A 31 9.92 9.26 0.04
CA GLY A 31 8.82 8.44 0.51
C GLY A 31 7.49 9.19 0.34
N TYR A 32 6.44 8.48 -0.05
CA TYR A 32 5.11 9.06 -0.25
C TYR A 32 4.11 8.41 0.69
N PHE A 33 3.33 9.24 1.38
CA PHE A 33 2.29 8.85 2.34
C PHE A 33 0.97 9.45 1.87
N ALA A 34 0.03 8.62 1.50
CA ALA A 34 -1.14 9.05 0.76
C ALA A 34 -2.44 8.59 1.41
N GLY A 35 -3.47 9.44 1.35
CA GLY A 35 -4.79 9.15 1.89
C GLY A 35 -4.83 9.13 3.41
N GLY A 36 -5.63 8.19 3.96
CA GLY A 36 -5.86 8.09 5.40
C GLY A 36 -6.95 9.04 5.88
N GLY A 37 -7.06 9.17 7.18
CA GLY A 37 -8.03 10.08 7.80
C GLY A 37 -7.59 10.49 9.18
N HIS A 38 -8.24 11.51 9.71
CA HIS A 38 -8.10 11.91 11.10
C HIS A 38 -9.48 12.06 11.76
N GLU A 39 -9.51 11.79 13.02
CA GLU A 39 -10.67 11.95 13.87
C GLU A 39 -10.69 13.38 14.44
N THR A 40 -11.85 14.02 14.38
CA THR A 40 -12.05 15.37 14.92
C THR A 40 -13.26 15.40 15.85
N GLY A 41 -13.13 16.12 16.96
CA GLY A 41 -14.24 16.39 17.90
C GLY A 41 -14.38 15.40 19.04
N SER A 42 -15.31 15.73 19.95
CA SER A 42 -15.72 14.87 21.06
C SER A 42 -16.76 13.83 20.60
N PRO A 43 -16.99 12.76 21.36
CA PRO A 43 -17.95 11.72 20.98
C PRO A 43 -19.37 12.26 20.68
N PRO A 44 -20.01 11.79 19.56
CA PRO A 44 -19.43 10.88 18.56
C PRO A 44 -18.41 11.60 17.66
N PRO A 45 -17.23 11.01 17.45
CA PRO A 45 -16.19 11.61 16.63
C PRO A 45 -16.61 11.70 15.17
N SER A 46 -16.23 12.76 14.50
CA SER A 46 -16.32 12.86 13.06
C SER A 46 -14.98 12.49 12.41
N TYR A 47 -15.04 11.76 11.30
CA TYR A 47 -13.86 11.37 10.54
C TYR A 47 -13.73 12.23 9.30
N THR A 48 -12.57 12.86 9.14
CA THR A 48 -12.21 13.55 7.91
C THR A 48 -11.24 12.67 7.15
N LEU A 49 -11.66 12.20 5.96
CA LEU A 49 -10.80 11.44 5.05
C LEU A 49 -10.04 12.39 4.13
N LEU A 50 -8.83 11.99 3.77
CA LEU A 50 -7.88 12.85 3.07
C LEU A 50 -7.60 12.34 1.66
N THR A 51 -7.44 13.31 0.74
CA THR A 51 -6.89 13.09 -0.61
C THR A 51 -5.42 13.47 -0.69
N THR A 52 -4.87 14.07 0.36
CA THR A 52 -3.52 14.64 0.36
C THR A 52 -2.44 13.58 0.37
N VAL A 53 -1.32 13.94 -0.26
CA VAL A 53 -0.10 13.16 -0.27
C VAL A 53 1.00 13.94 0.41
N ALA A 54 1.62 13.34 1.42
CA ALA A 54 2.81 13.86 2.07
C ALA A 54 4.04 13.16 1.49
N ARG A 55 5.05 13.93 1.09
CA ARG A 55 6.34 13.44 0.60
C ARG A 55 7.41 13.67 1.66
N LEU A 56 8.16 12.64 1.99
CA LEU A 56 9.38 12.70 2.78
C LEU A 56 10.58 12.69 1.84
N ASP A 57 11.43 13.69 1.94
CA ASP A 57 12.73 13.73 1.29
C ASP A 57 13.78 13.06 2.20
N PHE A 58 14.32 11.92 1.76
CA PHE A 58 15.30 11.16 2.54
C PHE A 58 16.67 11.81 2.64
N SER A 59 16.97 12.82 1.81
CA SER A 59 18.26 13.52 1.86
C SER A 59 18.34 14.53 3.01
N ASN A 60 17.22 15.07 3.44
CA ASN A 60 17.14 16.11 4.46
C ASN A 60 16.07 15.85 5.52
N GLU A 61 15.35 14.73 5.42
CA GLU A 61 14.30 14.28 6.35
C GLU A 61 13.13 15.28 6.48
N ILE A 62 12.88 16.07 5.42
CA ILE A 62 11.80 17.07 5.42
C ILE A 62 10.55 16.51 4.77
N PHE A 63 9.42 16.64 5.49
CA PHE A 63 8.10 16.40 4.91
C PHE A 63 7.61 17.63 4.15
N SER A 64 7.00 17.38 3.00
CA SER A 64 6.26 18.37 2.23
C SER A 64 4.90 17.81 1.83
N VAL A 65 3.87 18.65 1.79
CA VAL A 65 2.57 18.28 1.23
C VAL A 65 2.50 18.82 -0.18
N LYS A 66 2.22 17.95 -1.13
CA LYS A 66 1.96 18.35 -2.51
C LYS A 66 0.52 18.85 -2.61
N MET A 67 0.34 20.03 -3.15
CA MET A 67 -0.96 20.69 -3.33
C MET A 67 -1.20 20.96 -4.81
N GLY A 68 -2.47 20.93 -5.20
CA GLY A 68 -2.91 21.13 -6.57
C GLY A 68 -3.68 19.93 -7.11
N SER A 69 -4.52 20.14 -8.10
CA SER A 69 -5.45 19.13 -8.62
C SER A 69 -4.78 17.84 -9.13
N ASN A 70 -3.52 17.94 -9.56
CA ASN A 70 -2.78 16.79 -10.09
C ASN A 70 -1.80 16.17 -9.08
N HIS A 71 -1.79 16.64 -7.82
CA HIS A 71 -0.88 16.17 -6.78
C HIS A 71 -1.61 15.54 -5.57
N THR A 72 -2.89 15.27 -5.73
CA THR A 72 -3.75 14.64 -4.71
C THR A 72 -4.53 13.50 -5.34
N PHE A 73 -5.06 12.64 -4.51
CA PHE A 73 -6.02 11.62 -4.97
C PHE A 73 -7.30 12.27 -5.50
N ASN A 74 -7.88 11.68 -6.53
CA ASN A 74 -9.19 12.07 -7.05
C ASN A 74 -10.33 11.78 -6.04
N GLN A 75 -10.09 10.84 -5.13
CA GLN A 75 -11.08 10.40 -4.15
C GLN A 75 -10.42 10.24 -2.78
N TYR A 76 -11.06 10.74 -1.74
CA TYR A 76 -10.62 10.48 -0.38
C TYR A 76 -10.79 9.00 -0.02
N ARG A 77 -9.77 8.42 0.59
CA ARG A 77 -9.78 6.98 0.95
C ARG A 77 -8.80 6.64 2.07
N ARG A 78 -9.12 5.58 2.81
CA ARG A 78 -8.26 4.97 3.83
C ARG A 78 -8.16 3.46 3.60
N TYR A 79 -7.27 2.79 4.33
CA TYR A 79 -7.02 1.34 4.22
C TYR A 79 -6.66 0.88 2.81
N ILE A 80 -5.88 1.69 2.12
CA ILE A 80 -5.36 1.45 0.78
C ILE A 80 -4.05 0.69 0.84
N ALA A 81 -3.75 -0.09 -0.20
CA ALA A 81 -2.42 -0.66 -0.40
C ALA A 81 -1.65 0.12 -1.46
N ALA A 82 -0.32 0.05 -1.36
CA ALA A 82 0.57 0.67 -2.32
C ALA A 82 1.61 -0.33 -2.82
N VAL A 83 1.91 -0.23 -4.12
CA VAL A 83 2.96 -0.97 -4.81
C VAL A 83 3.70 -0.01 -5.73
N SER A 84 4.96 -0.33 -6.10
CA SER A 84 5.73 0.58 -6.95
C SER A 84 6.63 -0.16 -7.94
N SER A 85 6.75 0.42 -9.13
CA SER A 85 7.82 0.18 -10.08
C SER A 85 8.99 1.16 -9.84
N SER A 86 9.97 1.16 -10.74
CA SER A 86 11.06 2.15 -10.71
C SER A 86 10.60 3.57 -11.06
N SER A 87 9.49 3.72 -11.79
CA SER A 87 9.01 5.01 -12.34
C SER A 87 7.68 5.47 -11.74
N HIS A 88 6.87 4.56 -11.23
CA HIS A 88 5.51 4.86 -10.77
C HIS A 88 5.18 4.20 -9.44
N GLY A 89 4.37 4.89 -8.64
CA GLY A 89 3.66 4.34 -7.49
C GLY A 89 2.19 4.10 -7.83
N TYR A 90 1.62 3.02 -7.31
CA TYR A 90 0.22 2.65 -7.51
C TYR A 90 -0.46 2.45 -6.16
N PHE A 91 -1.57 3.13 -5.95
CA PHE A 91 -2.36 3.09 -4.73
C PHE A 91 -3.72 2.49 -5.05
N GLY A 92 -3.99 1.30 -4.55
CA GLY A 92 -5.18 0.53 -4.94
C GLY A 92 -6.15 0.25 -3.80
N GLY A 93 -7.44 0.21 -4.13
CA GLY A 93 -8.50 -0.10 -3.20
C GLY A 93 -8.81 1.01 -2.19
N GLY A 94 -9.25 0.59 -1.01
CA GLY A 94 -9.61 1.48 0.09
C GLY A 94 -11.10 1.66 0.27
N GLU A 95 -11.48 2.36 1.33
CA GLU A 95 -12.86 2.75 1.59
C GLU A 95 -13.00 4.27 1.74
N GLY A 96 -14.15 4.80 1.34
CA GLY A 96 -14.50 6.21 1.44
C GLY A 96 -15.29 6.57 2.71
N GLY A 97 -15.39 5.66 3.68
CA GLY A 97 -16.13 5.84 4.91
C GLY A 97 -17.45 5.04 4.97
N PRO A 98 -18.23 5.16 6.06
CA PRO A 98 -19.35 4.26 6.35
C PRO A 98 -20.48 4.25 5.30
N THR A 99 -20.64 5.33 4.56
CA THR A 99 -21.72 5.53 3.58
C THR A 99 -21.23 5.46 2.13
N VAL A 100 -19.94 5.27 1.91
CA VAL A 100 -19.33 5.23 0.58
C VAL A 100 -18.81 3.82 0.34
N PRO A 101 -19.11 3.21 -0.83
CA PRO A 101 -18.65 1.86 -1.12
C PRO A 101 -17.13 1.76 -1.17
N ASN A 102 -16.62 0.54 -1.01
CA ASN A 102 -15.21 0.24 -1.21
C ASN A 102 -14.79 0.57 -2.65
N TRP A 103 -13.54 0.97 -2.81
CA TRP A 103 -13.01 1.33 -4.11
C TRP A 103 -12.30 0.14 -4.78
N SER A 104 -12.53 -0.01 -6.08
CA SER A 104 -11.71 -0.83 -6.97
C SER A 104 -10.68 -0.01 -7.72
N THR A 105 -10.83 1.30 -7.75
CA THR A 105 -9.95 2.21 -8.48
C THR A 105 -8.53 2.17 -7.91
N GLN A 106 -7.56 2.39 -8.80
CA GLN A 106 -6.19 2.70 -8.42
C GLN A 106 -5.83 4.11 -8.86
N GLU A 107 -4.93 4.73 -8.13
CA GLU A 107 -4.29 5.99 -8.49
C GLU A 107 -2.82 5.72 -8.78
N ARG A 108 -2.31 6.28 -9.85
CA ARG A 108 -0.92 6.17 -10.27
C ARG A 108 -0.20 7.49 -10.03
N LEU A 109 0.92 7.44 -9.33
CA LEU A 109 1.86 8.55 -9.13
C LEU A 109 3.05 8.37 -10.07
N ASP A 110 3.29 9.33 -10.95
CA ASP A 110 4.51 9.42 -11.75
C ASP A 110 5.61 10.08 -10.91
N PHE A 111 6.72 9.38 -10.67
CA PHE A 111 7.82 9.90 -9.84
C PHE A 111 8.64 10.98 -10.52
N SER A 112 8.58 11.12 -11.86
CA SER A 112 9.36 12.11 -12.60
C SER A 112 8.83 13.54 -12.43
N ASN A 113 7.52 13.68 -12.33
CA ASN A 113 6.84 14.98 -12.23
C ASN A 113 5.90 15.08 -11.01
N GLU A 114 5.77 13.99 -10.24
CA GLU A 114 4.95 13.88 -9.04
C GLU A 114 3.46 14.12 -9.29
N THR A 115 2.96 13.81 -10.49
CA THR A 115 1.54 13.94 -10.83
C THR A 115 0.78 12.64 -10.65
N PHE A 116 -0.48 12.77 -10.23
CA PHE A 116 -1.42 11.66 -10.12
C PHE A 116 -2.29 11.55 -11.37
N SER A 117 -2.59 10.31 -11.73
CA SER A 117 -3.55 9.93 -12.75
C SER A 117 -4.32 8.69 -12.32
N THR A 118 -5.50 8.50 -12.85
CA THR A 118 -6.31 7.29 -12.64
C THR A 118 -6.24 6.44 -13.90
N PRO A 119 -5.48 5.32 -13.91
CA PRO A 119 -5.50 4.39 -15.05
C PRO A 119 -6.89 3.78 -15.26
N ASP A 120 -7.20 3.39 -16.50
CA ASP A 120 -8.49 2.79 -16.84
C ASP A 120 -8.68 1.36 -16.30
N ASN A 121 -7.60 0.70 -15.91
CA ASN A 121 -7.63 -0.65 -15.34
C ASN A 121 -7.69 -0.57 -13.82
N TYR A 122 -8.66 -1.26 -13.24
CA TYR A 122 -8.95 -1.27 -11.81
C TYR A 122 -8.70 -2.63 -11.19
N LEU A 123 -8.59 -2.65 -9.86
CA LEU A 123 -8.65 -3.89 -9.10
C LEU A 123 -9.93 -4.66 -9.50
N PRO A 124 -9.85 -5.95 -9.81
CA PRO A 124 -11.02 -6.75 -10.23
C PRO A 124 -12.17 -6.77 -9.21
N THR A 125 -11.89 -6.43 -7.96
CA THR A 125 -12.90 -6.41 -6.89
C THR A 125 -12.61 -5.22 -5.97
N ALA A 126 -13.64 -4.44 -5.66
CA ALA A 126 -13.57 -3.36 -4.69
C ALA A 126 -13.34 -3.91 -3.28
N LYS A 127 -12.30 -3.41 -2.60
CA LYS A 127 -11.92 -3.86 -1.26
C LYS A 127 -11.01 -2.87 -0.54
N PHE A 128 -10.93 -2.99 0.77
CA PHE A 128 -10.03 -2.22 1.63
C PHE A 128 -9.25 -3.14 2.57
N GLY A 129 -8.29 -2.61 3.32
CA GLY A 129 -7.50 -3.40 4.26
C GLY A 129 -6.68 -4.50 3.59
N LEU A 130 -6.32 -4.30 2.33
CA LEU A 130 -5.43 -5.16 1.56
C LEU A 130 -3.98 -4.72 1.79
N ALA A 131 -3.03 -5.60 1.51
CA ALA A 131 -1.61 -5.29 1.58
C ALA A 131 -0.97 -5.37 0.19
N GLY A 132 0.12 -4.62 -0.01
CA GLY A 132 0.84 -4.57 -1.28
C GLY A 132 2.33 -4.86 -1.13
N CYS A 133 2.89 -5.63 -2.06
CA CYS A 133 4.32 -5.81 -2.26
C CYS A 133 4.65 -5.81 -3.75
N SER A 134 5.92 -5.62 -4.09
CA SER A 134 6.34 -5.44 -5.50
C SER A 134 7.55 -6.30 -5.84
N SER A 135 7.55 -6.83 -7.05
CA SER A 135 8.77 -7.24 -7.77
C SER A 135 9.24 -6.11 -8.70
N SER A 136 10.26 -6.36 -9.49
CA SER A 136 10.70 -5.40 -10.51
C SER A 136 9.66 -5.16 -11.62
N SER A 137 8.81 -6.15 -11.91
CA SER A 137 7.87 -6.13 -13.04
C SER A 137 6.40 -6.07 -12.61
N TYR A 138 6.10 -6.46 -11.39
CA TYR A 138 4.73 -6.65 -10.93
C TYR A 138 4.48 -6.07 -9.54
N GLY A 139 3.29 -5.50 -9.34
CA GLY A 139 2.72 -5.21 -8.04
C GLY A 139 1.72 -6.28 -7.63
N TYR A 140 1.69 -6.66 -6.37
CA TYR A 140 0.80 -7.67 -5.84
C TYR A 140 -0.04 -7.10 -4.71
N PHE A 141 -1.36 -7.23 -4.82
CA PHE A 141 -2.34 -6.79 -3.84
C PHE A 141 -3.03 -8.01 -3.24
N GLY A 142 -2.73 -8.31 -1.99
CA GLY A 142 -3.22 -9.52 -1.31
C GLY A 142 -4.24 -9.26 -0.22
N GLY A 143 -5.21 -10.19 -0.07
CA GLY A 143 -6.23 -10.12 0.97
C GLY A 143 -7.24 -8.99 0.78
N GLY A 144 -7.69 -8.45 1.90
CA GLY A 144 -8.63 -7.33 1.96
C GLY A 144 -10.01 -7.70 2.49
N ILE A 145 -10.83 -6.70 2.71
CA ILE A 145 -12.20 -6.81 3.21
C ILE A 145 -13.15 -6.41 2.08
N PRO A 146 -14.13 -7.25 1.72
CA PRO A 146 -14.47 -8.56 2.30
C PRO A 146 -13.31 -9.55 2.25
N SER A 147 -13.15 -10.33 3.33
CA SER A 147 -12.00 -11.21 3.52
C SER A 147 -11.84 -12.19 2.37
N THR A 148 -10.64 -12.26 1.82
CA THR A 148 -10.34 -13.09 0.64
C THR A 148 -8.90 -13.64 0.69
N MET A 149 -8.73 -14.81 0.08
CA MET A 149 -7.40 -15.38 -0.18
C MET A 149 -6.75 -14.84 -1.45
N LYS A 150 -7.49 -14.10 -2.29
CA LYS A 150 -6.99 -13.69 -3.60
C LYS A 150 -5.81 -12.74 -3.49
N ILE A 151 -4.80 -12.98 -4.33
CA ILE A 151 -3.77 -12.03 -4.69
C ILE A 151 -4.08 -11.55 -6.11
N GLN A 152 -4.04 -10.24 -6.32
CA GLN A 152 -4.21 -9.61 -7.62
C GLN A 152 -2.86 -9.04 -8.03
N ARG A 153 -2.41 -9.38 -9.24
CA ARG A 153 -1.13 -8.97 -9.79
C ARG A 153 -1.34 -7.88 -10.84
N LEU A 154 -0.71 -6.73 -10.64
CA LEU A 154 -0.62 -5.64 -11.60
C LEU A 154 0.68 -5.79 -12.40
N ASP A 155 0.58 -5.89 -13.70
CA ASP A 155 1.73 -5.79 -14.60
C ASP A 155 2.09 -4.30 -14.80
N PHE A 156 3.30 -3.90 -14.45
CA PHE A 156 3.72 -2.49 -14.54
C PHE A 156 3.93 -2.01 -15.97
N SER A 157 4.14 -2.91 -16.93
CA SER A 157 4.37 -2.54 -18.33
C SER A 157 3.08 -2.30 -19.10
N SER A 158 2.06 -3.08 -18.83
CA SER A 158 0.74 -3.01 -19.49
C SER A 158 -0.34 -2.36 -18.62
N GLU A 159 -0.06 -2.16 -17.34
CA GLU A 159 -0.99 -1.69 -16.31
C GLU A 159 -2.27 -2.56 -16.20
N THR A 160 -2.17 -3.85 -16.54
CA THR A 160 -3.31 -4.78 -16.49
C THR A 160 -3.26 -5.65 -15.26
N PHE A 161 -4.44 -6.00 -14.73
CA PHE A 161 -4.58 -6.92 -13.62
C PHE A 161 -4.78 -8.37 -14.06
N SER A 162 -4.16 -9.28 -13.31
CA SER A 162 -4.36 -10.73 -13.40
C SER A 162 -4.41 -11.33 -12.00
N SER A 163 -4.81 -12.58 -11.88
CA SER A 163 -4.77 -13.31 -10.61
C SER A 163 -3.79 -14.46 -10.75
N PRO A 164 -2.72 -14.51 -9.95
CA PRO A 164 -1.89 -15.71 -9.82
C PRO A 164 -2.73 -16.93 -9.44
N GLY A 165 -2.28 -18.12 -9.80
CA GLY A 165 -3.01 -19.35 -9.56
C GLY A 165 -3.22 -19.67 -8.07
N ASN A 166 -2.28 -19.28 -7.21
CA ASN A 166 -2.35 -19.48 -5.76
C ASN A 166 -2.53 -18.13 -5.05
N GLY A 167 -3.45 -18.11 -4.10
CA GLY A 167 -3.68 -16.99 -3.20
C GLY A 167 -3.00 -17.15 -1.85
N LEU A 168 -3.42 -16.37 -0.88
CA LEU A 168 -3.05 -16.54 0.52
C LEU A 168 -3.57 -17.88 1.06
N SER A 169 -2.94 -18.42 2.08
CA SER A 169 -3.35 -19.69 2.72
C SER A 169 -4.72 -19.60 3.39
N GLN A 170 -5.12 -18.39 3.80
CA GLN A 170 -6.44 -18.12 4.38
C GLN A 170 -6.95 -16.73 4.03
N ALA A 171 -8.27 -16.58 4.02
CA ALA A 171 -8.93 -15.30 3.75
C ALA A 171 -8.78 -14.36 4.94
N ARG A 172 -8.20 -13.16 4.71
CA ARG A 172 -7.98 -12.17 5.75
C ARG A 172 -7.85 -10.75 5.20
N GLY A 173 -8.16 -9.78 6.04
CA GLY A 173 -7.95 -8.35 5.79
C GLY A 173 -7.03 -7.74 6.85
N ASN A 174 -6.77 -6.44 6.75
CA ASN A 174 -5.94 -5.67 7.69
C ASN A 174 -4.53 -6.25 7.93
N LEU A 175 -4.01 -6.92 6.90
CA LEU A 175 -2.67 -7.52 6.90
C LEU A 175 -1.63 -6.49 6.43
N ALA A 176 -0.37 -6.79 6.66
CA ALA A 176 0.75 -6.05 6.11
C ALA A 176 1.52 -6.88 5.09
N ALA A 177 2.24 -6.20 4.19
CA ALA A 177 3.15 -6.89 3.28
C ALA A 177 4.49 -6.15 3.20
N THR A 178 5.52 -6.94 2.97
CA THR A 178 6.87 -6.49 2.66
C THR A 178 7.50 -7.45 1.66
N GLU A 179 8.64 -7.08 1.12
CA GLU A 179 9.27 -7.92 0.10
C GLU A 179 10.78 -8.01 0.27
N SER A 180 11.34 -9.06 -0.33
CA SER A 180 12.74 -9.22 -0.69
C SER A 180 12.90 -9.12 -2.22
N ASN A 181 14.10 -9.32 -2.75
CA ASN A 181 14.30 -9.31 -4.21
C ASN A 181 13.53 -10.43 -4.92
N SER A 182 13.31 -11.55 -4.23
CA SER A 182 12.73 -12.76 -4.81
C SER A 182 11.34 -13.10 -4.29
N TYR A 183 10.95 -12.53 -3.16
CA TYR A 183 9.73 -12.92 -2.44
C TYR A 183 8.96 -11.74 -1.90
N GLY A 184 7.62 -11.83 -1.98
CA GLY A 184 6.70 -11.02 -1.18
C GLY A 184 6.27 -11.78 0.07
N TYR A 185 5.99 -11.07 1.15
CA TYR A 185 5.53 -11.64 2.42
C TYR A 185 4.28 -10.91 2.87
N PHE A 186 3.21 -11.67 3.11
CA PHE A 186 1.94 -11.17 3.62
C PHE A 186 1.74 -11.70 5.03
N ALA A 187 1.67 -10.83 6.03
CA ALA A 187 1.66 -11.23 7.43
C ALA A 187 0.53 -10.60 8.24
N GLY A 188 0.06 -11.33 9.26
CA GLY A 188 -1.00 -10.90 10.15
C GLY A 188 -2.35 -10.81 9.47
N GLY A 189 -3.17 -9.94 9.96
CA GLY A 189 -4.54 -9.68 9.51
C GLY A 189 -5.55 -10.00 10.61
N ASP A 190 -6.63 -9.23 10.60
CA ASP A 190 -7.63 -9.25 11.65
C ASP A 190 -7.00 -9.08 13.04
N THR A 191 -7.52 -9.68 14.10
CA THR A 191 -7.05 -9.34 15.45
C THR A 191 -6.01 -10.31 16.04
N THR A 192 -5.88 -11.52 15.50
CA THR A 192 -5.09 -12.58 16.14
C THR A 192 -4.26 -13.44 15.19
N GLU A 193 -4.14 -13.04 13.94
CA GLU A 193 -3.46 -13.84 12.93
C GLU A 193 -1.94 -13.76 13.06
N THR A 194 -1.31 -14.93 13.16
CA THR A 194 0.16 -15.10 13.16
C THR A 194 0.70 -15.49 11.80
N THR A 195 -0.17 -15.87 10.87
CA THR A 195 0.18 -16.46 9.58
C THR A 195 1.01 -15.52 8.73
N VAL A 196 2.05 -16.06 8.11
CA VAL A 196 2.88 -15.41 7.10
C VAL A 196 2.83 -16.25 5.83
N ASP A 197 2.29 -15.67 4.75
CA ASP A 197 2.37 -16.25 3.41
C ASP A 197 3.54 -15.63 2.65
N ARG A 198 4.36 -16.47 2.04
CA ARG A 198 5.46 -16.08 1.17
C ARG A 198 5.07 -16.33 -0.28
N LEU A 199 5.08 -15.28 -1.09
CA LEU A 199 4.88 -15.31 -2.54
C LEU A 199 6.23 -15.35 -3.23
N ASP A 200 6.46 -16.35 -4.07
CA ASP A 200 7.64 -16.44 -4.94
C ASP A 200 7.39 -15.67 -6.24
N PHE A 201 8.19 -14.63 -6.50
CA PHE A 201 8.04 -13.78 -7.68
C PHE A 201 8.46 -14.45 -8.99
N SER A 202 9.18 -15.57 -8.92
CA SER A 202 9.63 -16.29 -10.14
C SER A 202 8.52 -17.11 -10.79
N ASN A 203 7.52 -17.52 -10.03
CA ASN A 203 6.47 -18.43 -10.49
C ASN A 203 5.08 -18.12 -9.95
N ASP A 204 4.93 -17.03 -9.20
CA ASP A 204 3.67 -16.57 -8.59
C ASP A 204 3.02 -17.59 -7.63
N THR A 205 3.80 -18.45 -6.99
CA THR A 205 3.26 -19.40 -6.01
C THR A 205 3.40 -18.90 -4.58
N THR A 206 2.41 -19.19 -3.75
CA THR A 206 2.44 -18.89 -2.32
C THR A 206 2.67 -20.14 -1.48
N THR A 207 3.44 -19.98 -0.41
CA THR A 207 3.69 -21.00 0.61
C THR A 207 3.58 -20.38 1.99
N VAL A 208 3.06 -21.15 2.95
CA VAL A 208 3.06 -20.72 4.36
C VAL A 208 4.50 -20.74 4.88
N ASN A 209 4.91 -19.66 5.52
CA ASN A 209 6.21 -19.52 6.16
C ASN A 209 6.08 -19.62 7.69
N ASN A 210 7.20 -19.52 8.41
CA ASN A 210 7.19 -19.46 9.86
C ASN A 210 6.27 -18.33 10.34
N PRO A 211 5.40 -18.58 11.32
CA PRO A 211 4.46 -17.59 11.80
C PRO A 211 5.15 -16.49 12.61
N MET A 212 4.50 -15.35 12.73
CA MET A 212 4.88 -14.32 13.69
C MET A 212 4.72 -14.84 15.13
N PRO A 213 5.55 -14.35 16.08
CA PRO A 213 5.45 -14.77 17.49
C PRO A 213 4.09 -14.48 18.14
N TYR A 214 3.43 -13.42 17.66
CA TYR A 214 2.13 -12.97 18.19
C TYR A 214 1.22 -12.56 17.05
N GLY A 215 -0.07 -12.89 17.15
CA GLY A 215 -1.09 -12.46 16.20
C GLY A 215 -1.35 -10.96 16.29
N ARG A 216 -1.45 -10.31 15.12
CA ARG A 216 -1.63 -8.86 15.01
C ARG A 216 -2.52 -8.50 13.84
N GLY A 217 -3.39 -7.52 14.04
CA GLY A 217 -4.14 -6.85 12.98
C GLY A 217 -3.72 -5.39 12.86
N GLY A 218 -3.96 -4.79 11.69
CA GLY A 218 -3.58 -3.41 11.42
C GLY A 218 -2.06 -3.18 11.45
N VAL A 219 -1.29 -4.16 11.05
CA VAL A 219 0.18 -4.17 11.11
C VAL A 219 0.74 -3.26 10.01
N ALA A 220 1.83 -2.55 10.32
CA ALA A 220 2.68 -1.94 9.31
C ALA A 220 3.88 -2.86 9.03
N ALA A 221 4.42 -2.78 7.81
CA ALA A 221 5.61 -3.53 7.44
C ALA A 221 6.61 -2.67 6.68
N LEU A 222 7.88 -3.04 6.84
CA LEU A 222 8.98 -2.44 6.09
C LEU A 222 10.08 -3.49 5.86
N SER A 223 10.95 -3.25 4.90
CA SER A 223 12.09 -4.11 4.61
C SER A 223 13.39 -3.35 4.51
N SER A 224 14.45 -4.02 4.91
CA SER A 224 15.82 -3.69 4.52
C SER A 224 16.27 -4.66 3.41
N ASN A 225 17.53 -4.57 3.00
CA ASN A 225 18.09 -5.53 2.03
C ASN A 225 18.12 -6.98 2.55
N SER A 226 18.08 -7.17 3.87
CA SER A 226 18.27 -8.48 4.51
C SER A 226 17.09 -8.94 5.36
N TYR A 227 16.25 -8.04 5.83
CA TYR A 227 15.18 -8.34 6.79
C TYR A 227 13.87 -7.65 6.44
N GLY A 228 12.77 -8.35 6.68
CA GLY A 228 11.42 -7.78 6.76
C GLY A 228 11.01 -7.60 8.23
N TYR A 229 10.32 -6.51 8.53
CA TYR A 229 9.83 -6.17 9.86
C TYR A 229 8.31 -5.99 9.81
N PHE A 230 7.59 -6.53 10.81
CA PHE A 230 6.13 -6.44 10.95
C PHE A 230 5.74 -5.96 12.34
#